data_5ed8451d93c6097ff1ac551a95773eb6
#
_entry.id   5ed8451d93c6097ff1ac551a95773eb6
#
_cell.length_a   1.000
_cell.length_b   1.000
_cell.length_c   1.000
_cell.angle_alpha   90.00
_cell.angle_beta   90.00
_cell.angle_gamma   90.00
#
_symmetry.space_group_name_H-M   'P 1'
#
loop_
_entity.id
_entity.type
_entity.pdbx_description
1 polymer ?
#
loop_
_entity_poly.entity_id
_entity_poly.type
_entity_poly.pdbx_seq_one_letter_code
_entity_poly.pdbx_strand_id
1 'polypeptide(L)'
;MKSVDNPLFNSETVDHPLPSDPREIEASLLAARRCYDLHPYFYMRYGSRGSRFARSDGGYLVTLVNLPQDEVDKQVLWLAALLAGKGMPRWLMEAHLDCLYDALSAAVPEREDAYRKLQHAANLLREARQRWIPQADFDALIVSFDSTAKGWIKRAGGLMGAAVCDECCGLDMAVPSLMSWMGDASRFPARWCQSANETLERARAIAAQTKAG
;
A
#
# COMPACT_ATOMS: atom_id res chain seq x y z
N MET A 1 5.23 -19.18 22.87
CA MET A 1 4.47 -18.43 23.91
C MET A 1 3.81 -17.26 23.19
N LYS A 2 2.47 -17.29 22.98
CA LYS A 2 1.75 -16.19 22.32
C LYS A 2 1.78 -15.00 23.28
N SER A 3 2.55 -13.99 22.98
CA SER A 3 2.61 -12.81 23.82
C SER A 3 1.41 -11.92 23.49
N VAL A 4 0.36 -12.02 24.29
CA VAL A 4 -0.78 -11.09 24.32
C VAL A 4 -0.28 -9.64 24.55
N ASP A 5 0.94 -9.49 25.02
CA ASP A 5 1.59 -8.20 25.32
C ASP A 5 2.31 -7.56 24.10
N ASN A 6 2.41 -8.24 22.94
CA ASN A 6 3.02 -7.64 21.75
C ASN A 6 2.02 -6.68 21.09
N PRO A 7 2.33 -5.37 20.97
CA PRO A 7 1.42 -4.37 20.42
C PRO A 7 1.12 -4.55 18.93
N LEU A 8 1.86 -5.43 18.24
CA LEU A 8 1.59 -5.85 16.86
C LEU A 8 0.59 -7.00 16.77
N PHE A 9 0.26 -7.64 17.90
CA PHE A 9 -0.70 -8.74 17.92
C PHE A 9 -2.12 -8.25 17.56
N ASN A 10 -2.78 -9.00 16.69
CA ASN A 10 -4.17 -8.77 16.34
C ASN A 10 -4.91 -10.12 16.35
N SER A 11 -5.87 -10.27 17.29
CA SER A 11 -6.65 -11.49 17.44
C SER A 11 -7.58 -11.80 16.25
N GLU A 12 -7.78 -10.85 15.35
CA GLU A 12 -8.60 -11.01 14.14
C GLU A 12 -7.77 -11.54 12.94
N THR A 13 -6.44 -11.66 13.07
CA THR A 13 -5.59 -12.20 12.00
C THR A 13 -5.32 -13.68 12.18
N VAL A 14 -4.91 -14.34 11.09
CA VAL A 14 -4.30 -15.68 11.16
C VAL A 14 -3.05 -15.61 12.03
N ASP A 15 -2.77 -16.68 12.76
CA ASP A 15 -1.58 -16.79 13.59
C ASP A 15 -0.33 -16.79 12.71
N HIS A 16 0.42 -15.72 12.74
CA HIS A 16 1.69 -15.55 12.05
C HIS A 16 2.77 -15.07 13.02
N PRO A 17 4.06 -15.32 12.73
CA PRO A 17 5.14 -14.87 13.59
C PRO A 17 5.17 -13.34 13.67
N LEU A 18 5.60 -12.82 14.83
CA LEU A 18 5.84 -11.41 15.08
C LEU A 18 7.28 -11.21 15.57
N PRO A 19 7.90 -10.06 15.33
CA PRO A 19 9.23 -9.77 15.85
C PRO A 19 9.21 -9.75 17.39
N SER A 20 10.32 -10.14 17.99
CA SER A 20 10.52 -10.15 19.44
C SER A 20 11.49 -9.05 19.92
N ASP A 21 12.30 -8.47 19.03
CA ASP A 21 13.15 -7.33 19.37
C ASP A 21 12.30 -6.07 19.57
N PRO A 22 12.32 -5.43 20.75
CA PRO A 22 11.56 -4.22 21.01
C PRO A 22 11.82 -3.09 20.00
N ARG A 23 13.06 -2.99 19.47
CA ARG A 23 13.41 -1.98 18.47
C ARG A 23 12.72 -2.22 17.14
N GLU A 24 12.61 -3.49 16.71
CA GLU A 24 11.86 -3.85 15.49
C GLU A 24 10.35 -3.62 15.68
N ILE A 25 9.82 -3.89 16.87
CA ILE A 25 8.41 -3.63 17.21
C ILE A 25 8.11 -2.14 17.09
N GLU A 26 8.93 -1.29 17.73
CA GLU A 26 8.75 0.17 17.69
C GLU A 26 8.93 0.73 16.28
N ALA A 27 9.91 0.24 15.53
CA ALA A 27 10.13 0.61 14.12
C ALA A 27 8.92 0.26 13.25
N SER A 28 8.33 -0.93 13.43
CA SER A 28 7.12 -1.34 12.71
C SER A 28 5.92 -0.44 13.04
N LEU A 29 5.74 -0.07 14.31
CA LEU A 29 4.69 0.86 14.73
C LEU A 29 4.91 2.27 14.14
N LEU A 30 6.16 2.74 14.09
CA LEU A 30 6.52 4.01 13.48
C LEU A 30 6.24 4.01 11.98
N ALA A 31 6.63 2.94 11.27
CA ALA A 31 6.37 2.79 9.84
C ALA A 31 4.87 2.81 9.52
N ALA A 32 4.06 2.08 10.29
CA ALA A 32 2.61 2.10 10.14
C ALA A 32 2.04 3.51 10.31
N ARG A 33 2.47 4.27 11.31
CA ARG A 33 2.04 5.67 11.50
C ARG A 33 2.44 6.55 10.33
N ARG A 34 3.71 6.50 9.89
CA ARG A 34 4.19 7.28 8.73
C ARG A 34 3.39 6.98 7.46
N CYS A 35 3.08 5.70 7.21
CA CYS A 35 2.29 5.31 6.05
C CYS A 35 0.86 5.87 6.13
N TYR A 36 0.24 5.90 7.31
CA TYR A 36 -1.08 6.51 7.53
C TYR A 36 -1.06 8.03 7.33
N ASP A 37 -0.01 8.72 7.78
CA ASP A 37 0.16 10.16 7.57
C ASP A 37 0.34 10.50 6.09
N LEU A 38 1.09 9.66 5.35
CA LEU A 38 1.26 9.80 3.91
C LEU A 38 -0.01 9.50 3.11
N HIS A 39 -0.82 8.56 3.60
CA HIS A 39 -2.02 8.07 2.94
C HIS A 39 -3.24 8.09 3.89
N PRO A 40 -3.87 9.26 4.11
CA PRO A 40 -5.05 9.38 4.98
C PRO A 40 -6.24 8.47 4.58
N TYR A 41 -6.25 8.00 3.35
CA TYR A 41 -7.17 7.00 2.82
C TYR A 41 -7.33 5.77 3.73
N PHE A 42 -6.24 5.27 4.28
CA PHE A 42 -6.27 4.13 5.19
C PHE A 42 -7.22 4.33 6.36
N TYR A 43 -7.05 5.46 7.06
CA TYR A 43 -7.87 5.74 8.23
C TYR A 43 -9.31 6.07 7.85
N MET A 44 -9.51 6.83 6.78
CA MET A 44 -10.85 7.24 6.34
C MET A 44 -11.69 6.05 5.89
N ARG A 45 -11.10 5.04 5.27
CA ARG A 45 -11.83 3.87 4.78
C ARG A 45 -11.94 2.76 5.83
N TYR A 46 -10.88 2.45 6.54
CA TYR A 46 -10.79 1.26 7.38
C TYR A 46 -10.79 1.54 8.87
N GLY A 47 -10.63 2.81 9.28
CA GLY A 47 -10.70 3.25 10.67
C GLY A 47 -9.70 2.55 11.59
N SER A 48 -10.05 2.44 12.86
CA SER A 48 -9.21 1.79 13.90
C SER A 48 -8.99 0.29 13.65
N ARG A 49 -9.98 -0.38 13.03
CA ARG A 49 -9.83 -1.80 12.67
C ARG A 49 -8.72 -1.98 11.64
N GLY A 50 -8.70 -1.16 10.58
CA GLY A 50 -7.63 -1.17 9.59
C GLY A 50 -6.25 -0.88 10.20
N SER A 51 -6.19 0.02 11.18
CA SER A 51 -4.95 0.33 11.90
C SER A 51 -4.40 -0.88 12.69
N ARG A 52 -5.28 -1.73 13.27
CA ARG A 52 -4.84 -2.97 13.93
C ARG A 52 -4.28 -3.97 12.93
N PHE A 53 -4.94 -4.14 11.76
CA PHE A 53 -4.43 -5.01 10.70
C PHE A 53 -3.08 -4.51 10.15
N ALA A 54 -2.95 -3.22 9.84
CA ALA A 54 -1.71 -2.65 9.32
C ALA A 54 -0.51 -2.85 10.27
N ARG A 55 -0.73 -2.76 11.59
CA ARG A 55 0.32 -3.06 12.58
C ARG A 55 0.69 -4.53 12.58
N SER A 56 -0.29 -5.42 12.54
CA SER A 56 -0.08 -6.87 12.49
C SER A 56 0.63 -7.29 11.20
N ASP A 57 0.17 -6.79 10.05
CA ASP A 57 0.78 -7.05 8.74
C ASP A 57 2.22 -6.51 8.69
N GLY A 58 2.46 -5.30 9.25
CA GLY A 58 3.80 -4.75 9.40
C GLY A 58 4.72 -5.65 10.22
N GLY A 59 4.24 -6.17 11.35
CA GLY A 59 4.98 -7.14 12.16
C GLY A 59 5.30 -8.43 11.41
N TYR A 60 4.34 -8.96 10.66
CA TYR A 60 4.56 -10.11 9.80
C TYR A 60 5.66 -9.84 8.75
N LEU A 61 5.58 -8.72 8.05
CA LEU A 61 6.57 -8.33 7.03
C LEU A 61 7.99 -8.25 7.62
N VAL A 62 8.15 -7.73 8.84
CA VAL A 62 9.44 -7.71 9.53
C VAL A 62 10.01 -9.12 9.71
N THR A 63 9.19 -10.11 10.01
CA THR A 63 9.69 -11.49 10.21
C THR A 63 10.12 -12.17 8.91
N LEU A 64 9.60 -11.73 7.76
CA LEU A 64 9.96 -12.29 6.45
C LEU A 64 11.43 -12.10 6.10
N VAL A 65 12.11 -11.08 6.65
CA VAL A 65 13.53 -10.80 6.33
C VAL A 65 14.47 -11.96 6.71
N ASN A 66 14.02 -12.89 7.54
CA ASN A 66 14.75 -14.09 7.92
C ASN A 66 14.69 -15.21 6.84
N LEU A 67 13.82 -15.05 5.83
CA LEU A 67 13.67 -15.99 4.72
C LEU A 67 14.62 -15.64 3.55
N PRO A 68 14.84 -16.58 2.60
CA PRO A 68 15.44 -16.27 1.30
C PRO A 68 14.68 -15.18 0.56
N GLN A 69 15.36 -14.43 -0.32
CA GLN A 69 14.77 -13.28 -1.03
C GLN A 69 13.53 -13.67 -1.85
N ASP A 70 13.58 -14.77 -2.57
CA ASP A 70 12.49 -15.28 -3.40
C ASP A 70 11.22 -15.60 -2.58
N GLU A 71 11.39 -16.10 -1.36
CA GLU A 71 10.24 -16.33 -0.46
C GLU A 71 9.72 -15.01 0.12
N VAL A 72 10.58 -14.03 0.44
CA VAL A 72 10.13 -12.69 0.84
C VAL A 72 9.29 -12.06 -0.26
N ASP A 73 9.80 -12.06 -1.49
CA ASP A 73 9.11 -11.48 -2.64
C ASP A 73 7.75 -12.14 -2.87
N LYS A 74 7.70 -13.47 -2.84
CA LYS A 74 6.46 -14.24 -3.00
C LYS A 74 5.41 -13.89 -1.93
N GLN A 75 5.82 -13.81 -0.67
CA GLN A 75 4.90 -13.49 0.44
C GLN A 75 4.41 -12.04 0.35
N VAL A 76 5.30 -11.09 0.04
CA VAL A 76 4.94 -9.68 -0.14
C VAL A 76 3.98 -9.50 -1.32
N LEU A 77 4.30 -10.10 -2.49
CA LEU A 77 3.46 -9.99 -3.67
C LEU A 77 2.08 -10.61 -3.45
N TRP A 78 2.01 -11.76 -2.75
CA TRP A 78 0.75 -12.39 -2.37
C TRP A 78 -0.08 -11.49 -1.46
N LEU A 79 0.52 -10.93 -0.38
CA LEU A 79 -0.20 -10.06 0.55
C LEU A 79 -0.68 -8.78 -0.16
N ALA A 80 0.17 -8.18 -0.98
CA ALA A 80 -0.16 -6.98 -1.75
C ALA A 80 -1.34 -7.24 -2.72
N ALA A 81 -1.37 -8.38 -3.41
CA ALA A 81 -2.47 -8.77 -4.29
C ALA A 81 -3.78 -9.01 -3.51
N LEU A 82 -3.71 -9.69 -2.35
CA LEU A 82 -4.85 -9.89 -1.47
C LEU A 82 -5.47 -8.56 -1.04
N LEU A 83 -4.64 -7.60 -0.65
CA LEU A 83 -5.06 -6.27 -0.19
C LEU A 83 -5.61 -5.43 -1.35
N ALA A 84 -5.05 -5.53 -2.56
CA ALA A 84 -5.57 -4.85 -3.75
C ALA A 84 -7.01 -5.27 -4.04
N GLY A 85 -7.32 -6.58 -3.94
CA GLY A 85 -8.68 -7.10 -4.07
C GLY A 85 -9.67 -6.59 -3.00
N LYS A 86 -9.17 -6.00 -1.92
CA LYS A 86 -9.97 -5.33 -0.88
C LYS A 86 -9.98 -3.81 -1.00
N GLY A 87 -9.44 -3.27 -2.10
CA GLY A 87 -9.40 -1.83 -2.38
C GLY A 87 -8.22 -1.10 -1.75
N MET A 88 -7.15 -1.81 -1.41
CA MET A 88 -5.85 -1.25 -1.04
C MET A 88 -4.85 -1.51 -2.18
N PRO A 89 -4.73 -0.63 -3.18
CA PRO A 89 -3.82 -0.81 -4.31
C PRO A 89 -2.39 -1.12 -3.85
N ARG A 90 -1.66 -1.94 -4.63
CA ARG A 90 -0.29 -2.41 -4.29
C ARG A 90 0.70 -1.26 -4.06
N TRP A 91 0.45 -0.08 -4.60
CA TRP A 91 1.21 1.13 -4.29
C TRP A 91 1.24 1.47 -2.79
N LEU A 92 0.19 1.15 -2.05
CA LEU A 92 0.16 1.36 -0.60
C LEU A 92 1.10 0.38 0.13
N MET A 93 1.25 -0.84 -0.37
CA MET A 93 2.26 -1.78 0.11
C MET A 93 3.67 -1.31 -0.22
N GLU A 94 3.91 -0.82 -1.45
CA GLU A 94 5.17 -0.19 -1.86
C GLU A 94 5.59 0.89 -0.86
N ALA A 95 4.70 1.85 -0.56
CA ALA A 95 4.95 2.91 0.40
C ALA A 95 5.17 2.40 1.84
N HIS A 96 4.44 1.36 2.25
CA HIS A 96 4.60 0.79 3.59
C HIS A 96 5.94 0.07 3.75
N LEU A 97 6.41 -0.64 2.74
CA LEU A 97 7.72 -1.30 2.75
C LEU A 97 8.88 -0.29 2.78
N ASP A 98 8.77 0.84 2.05
CA ASP A 98 9.74 1.92 2.15
C ASP A 98 9.79 2.48 3.58
N CYS A 99 8.63 2.76 4.19
CA CYS A 99 8.56 3.21 5.59
C CYS A 99 9.13 2.18 6.59
N LEU A 100 8.90 0.89 6.35
CA LEU A 100 9.45 -0.19 7.17
C LEU A 100 10.97 -0.25 7.06
N TYR A 101 11.51 -0.26 5.84
CA TYR A 101 12.95 -0.28 5.61
C TYR A 101 13.64 0.88 6.32
N ASP A 102 13.15 2.11 6.13
CA ASP A 102 13.73 3.31 6.74
C ASP A 102 13.70 3.25 8.27
N ALA A 103 12.58 2.83 8.86
CA ALA A 103 12.43 2.77 10.30
C ALA A 103 13.28 1.66 10.92
N LEU A 104 13.32 0.47 10.29
CA LEU A 104 14.09 -0.68 10.77
C LEU A 104 15.59 -0.45 10.65
N SER A 105 16.06 0.09 9.51
CA SER A 105 17.49 0.37 9.30
C SER A 105 18.00 1.44 10.25
N ALA A 106 17.16 2.41 10.62
CA ALA A 106 17.51 3.40 11.64
C ALA A 106 17.53 2.82 13.06
N ALA A 107 16.61 1.92 13.40
CA ALA A 107 16.47 1.36 14.75
C ALA A 107 17.44 0.21 15.03
N VAL A 108 17.75 -0.61 14.01
CA VAL A 108 18.58 -1.82 14.12
C VAL A 108 19.59 -1.88 12.95
N PRO A 109 20.54 -0.94 12.89
CA PRO A 109 21.47 -0.80 11.75
C PRO A 109 22.34 -2.04 11.52
N GLU A 110 22.60 -2.83 12.55
CA GLU A 110 23.34 -4.10 12.44
C GLU A 110 22.61 -5.17 11.62
N ARG A 111 21.31 -4.98 11.31
CA ARG A 111 20.50 -5.87 10.48
C ARG A 111 20.06 -5.25 9.16
N GLU A 112 20.60 -4.10 8.78
CA GLU A 112 20.20 -3.38 7.55
C GLU A 112 20.19 -4.27 6.31
N ASP A 113 21.21 -5.14 6.15
CA ASP A 113 21.29 -6.05 5.00
C ASP A 113 20.10 -7.02 4.93
N ALA A 114 19.55 -7.44 6.08
CA ALA A 114 18.34 -8.25 6.09
C ALA A 114 17.10 -7.43 5.67
N TYR A 115 17.01 -6.17 6.10
CA TYR A 115 15.88 -5.29 5.76
C TYR A 115 15.88 -4.84 4.31
N ARG A 116 17.02 -4.82 3.61
CA ARG A 116 17.09 -4.57 2.15
C ARG A 116 16.22 -5.52 1.35
N LYS A 117 15.87 -6.69 1.88
CA LYS A 117 14.93 -7.60 1.25
C LYS A 117 13.53 -6.99 1.10
N LEU A 118 13.08 -6.19 2.07
CA LEU A 118 11.80 -5.47 1.99
C LEU A 118 11.87 -4.36 0.93
N GLN A 119 13.01 -3.66 0.85
CA GLN A 119 13.23 -2.64 -0.17
C GLN A 119 13.25 -3.25 -1.58
N HIS A 120 13.86 -4.45 -1.75
CA HIS A 120 13.82 -5.18 -3.01
C HIS A 120 12.37 -5.50 -3.41
N ALA A 121 11.56 -6.02 -2.49
CA ALA A 121 10.16 -6.32 -2.76
C ALA A 121 9.34 -5.05 -3.09
N ALA A 122 9.63 -3.91 -2.43
CA ALA A 122 9.04 -2.61 -2.79
C ALA A 122 9.39 -2.19 -4.22
N ASN A 123 10.64 -2.41 -4.65
CA ASN A 123 11.07 -2.11 -6.01
C ASN A 123 10.35 -2.98 -7.04
N LEU A 124 10.14 -4.27 -6.78
CA LEU A 124 9.35 -5.14 -7.67
C LEU A 124 7.92 -4.62 -7.87
N LEU A 125 7.27 -4.17 -6.79
CA LEU A 125 5.93 -3.57 -6.87
C LEU A 125 5.95 -2.26 -7.68
N ARG A 126 6.94 -1.41 -7.44
CA ARG A 126 7.15 -0.13 -8.15
C ARG A 126 7.38 -0.34 -9.64
N GLU A 127 8.25 -1.27 -10.01
CA GLU A 127 8.52 -1.62 -11.40
C GLU A 127 7.28 -2.18 -12.09
N ALA A 128 6.52 -3.05 -11.41
CA ALA A 128 5.28 -3.59 -11.95
C ALA A 128 4.25 -2.48 -12.23
N ARG A 129 4.15 -1.47 -11.36
CA ARG A 129 3.29 -0.31 -11.56
C ARG A 129 3.77 0.57 -12.72
N GLN A 130 5.08 0.86 -12.75
CA GLN A 130 5.67 1.77 -13.76
C GLN A 130 5.65 1.20 -15.18
N ARG A 131 5.53 -0.12 -15.34
CA ARG A 131 5.32 -0.76 -16.66
C ARG A 131 4.01 -0.33 -17.33
N TRP A 132 3.01 0.10 -16.54
CA TRP A 132 1.70 0.51 -17.05
C TRP A 132 1.50 2.01 -17.03
N ILE A 133 1.95 2.67 -15.97
CA ILE A 133 1.87 4.13 -15.84
C ILE A 133 3.26 4.63 -15.42
N PRO A 134 3.99 5.31 -16.31
CA PRO A 134 5.28 5.92 -16.00
C PRO A 134 5.18 6.87 -14.80
N GLN A 135 6.26 7.03 -14.02
CA GLN A 135 6.22 7.80 -12.78
C GLN A 135 5.74 9.24 -12.98
N ALA A 136 6.19 9.91 -14.07
CA ALA A 136 5.78 11.28 -14.35
C ALA A 136 4.26 11.40 -14.58
N ASP A 137 3.66 10.45 -15.29
CA ASP A 137 2.22 10.41 -15.52
C ASP A 137 1.45 10.06 -14.24
N PHE A 138 2.01 9.17 -13.43
CA PHE A 138 1.45 8.80 -12.13
C PHE A 138 1.40 10.02 -11.19
N ASP A 139 2.48 10.80 -11.12
CA ASP A 139 2.54 12.04 -10.34
C ASP A 139 1.56 13.09 -10.86
N ALA A 140 1.41 13.17 -12.19
CA ALA A 140 0.44 14.07 -12.82
C ALA A 140 -1.02 13.69 -12.47
N LEU A 141 -1.36 12.40 -12.35
CA LEU A 141 -2.67 11.97 -11.87
C LEU A 141 -2.93 12.44 -10.43
N ILE A 142 -1.93 12.33 -9.54
CA ILE A 142 -2.02 12.80 -8.14
C ILE A 142 -2.29 14.30 -8.11
N VAL A 143 -1.44 15.09 -8.77
CA VAL A 143 -1.53 16.56 -8.78
C VAL A 143 -2.86 17.03 -9.38
N SER A 144 -3.26 16.45 -10.51
CA SER A 144 -4.52 16.80 -11.18
C SER A 144 -5.73 16.53 -10.29
N PHE A 145 -5.79 15.35 -9.66
CA PHE A 145 -6.90 15.01 -8.75
C PHE A 145 -6.94 15.92 -7.53
N ASP A 146 -5.82 16.13 -6.86
CA ASP A 146 -5.75 16.95 -5.64
C ASP A 146 -6.17 18.41 -5.92
N SER A 147 -5.91 18.92 -7.14
CA SER A 147 -6.31 20.26 -7.54
C SER A 147 -7.82 20.38 -7.82
N THR A 148 -8.46 19.33 -8.35
CA THR A 148 -9.87 19.34 -8.74
C THR A 148 -10.83 18.92 -7.61
N ALA A 149 -10.43 17.92 -6.85
CA ALA A 149 -11.26 17.31 -5.79
C ALA A 149 -11.17 18.03 -4.43
N LYS A 150 -10.32 19.06 -4.31
CA LYS A 150 -10.18 19.95 -3.14
C LYS A 150 -10.16 19.22 -1.78
N GLY A 151 -9.07 18.50 -1.50
CA GLY A 151 -8.62 18.30 -0.12
C GLY A 151 -9.29 17.22 0.73
N TRP A 152 -10.20 16.39 0.20
CA TRP A 152 -10.81 15.32 1.00
C TRP A 152 -9.82 14.22 1.36
N ILE A 153 -9.07 13.73 0.38
CA ILE A 153 -8.05 12.69 0.57
C ILE A 153 -6.85 13.05 -0.29
N LYS A 154 -5.76 13.36 0.35
CA LYS A 154 -4.50 13.66 -0.34
C LYS A 154 -4.02 12.45 -1.13
N ARG A 155 -3.46 12.70 -2.32
CA ARG A 155 -2.85 11.68 -3.20
C ARG A 155 -3.85 10.64 -3.73
N ALA A 156 -5.15 10.93 -3.68
CA ALA A 156 -6.18 9.97 -4.12
C ALA A 156 -6.09 9.64 -5.62
N GLY A 157 -5.60 10.55 -6.46
CA GLY A 157 -5.30 10.25 -7.87
C GLY A 157 -4.34 9.08 -8.05
N GLY A 158 -3.34 8.96 -7.16
CA GLY A 158 -2.42 7.82 -7.14
C GLY A 158 -3.08 6.49 -6.79
N LEU A 159 -4.11 6.49 -5.93
CA LEU A 159 -4.87 5.27 -5.62
C LEU A 159 -5.57 4.72 -6.86
N MET A 160 -6.18 5.60 -7.66
CA MET A 160 -6.88 5.21 -8.89
C MET A 160 -5.90 4.76 -9.97
N GLY A 161 -4.79 5.50 -10.17
CA GLY A 161 -3.72 5.08 -11.08
C GLY A 161 -3.13 3.72 -10.71
N ALA A 162 -2.86 3.49 -9.43
CA ALA A 162 -2.34 2.21 -8.94
C ALA A 162 -3.34 1.06 -9.09
N ALA A 163 -4.62 1.29 -8.82
CA ALA A 163 -5.66 0.28 -9.02
C ALA A 163 -5.79 -0.13 -10.48
N VAL A 164 -5.62 0.81 -11.44
CA VAL A 164 -5.57 0.49 -12.87
C VAL A 164 -4.34 -0.35 -13.21
N CYS A 165 -3.16 -0.02 -12.65
CA CYS A 165 -1.96 -0.85 -12.83
C CYS A 165 -2.16 -2.27 -12.27
N ASP A 166 -2.85 -2.39 -11.14
CA ASP A 166 -3.20 -3.67 -10.52
C ASP A 166 -4.16 -4.49 -11.40
N GLU A 167 -5.19 -3.84 -11.96
CA GLU A 167 -6.12 -4.45 -12.94
C GLU A 167 -5.36 -4.94 -14.18
N CYS A 168 -4.43 -4.14 -14.71
CA CYS A 168 -3.57 -4.51 -15.84
C CYS A 168 -2.62 -5.68 -15.53
N CYS A 169 -2.31 -5.92 -14.25
CA CYS A 169 -1.55 -7.09 -13.78
C CYS A 169 -2.43 -8.31 -13.48
N GLY A 170 -3.72 -8.29 -13.82
CA GLY A 170 -4.65 -9.41 -13.63
C GLY A 170 -5.35 -9.42 -12.27
N LEU A 171 -5.34 -8.31 -11.52
CA LEU A 171 -6.07 -8.18 -10.26
C LEU A 171 -7.44 -7.51 -10.53
N ASP A 172 -8.35 -8.23 -11.15
CA ASP A 172 -9.62 -7.72 -11.69
C ASP A 172 -10.49 -7.00 -10.65
N MET A 173 -10.34 -7.34 -9.36
CA MET A 173 -11.09 -6.71 -8.26
C MET A 173 -10.47 -5.42 -7.73
N ALA A 174 -9.28 -5.02 -8.17
CA ALA A 174 -8.59 -3.84 -7.64
C ALA A 174 -9.38 -2.55 -7.88
N VAL A 175 -9.79 -2.28 -9.13
CA VAL A 175 -10.59 -1.11 -9.48
C VAL A 175 -12.00 -1.19 -8.89
N PRO A 176 -12.79 -2.26 -9.07
CA PRO A 176 -14.12 -2.36 -8.48
C PRO A 176 -14.12 -2.15 -6.97
N SER A 177 -13.19 -2.80 -6.25
CA SER A 177 -13.09 -2.68 -4.80
C SER A 177 -12.69 -1.28 -4.33
N LEU A 178 -11.79 -0.60 -5.03
CA LEU A 178 -11.44 0.78 -4.73
C LEU A 178 -12.63 1.71 -4.97
N MET A 179 -13.23 1.62 -6.16
CA MET A 179 -14.28 2.54 -6.62
C MET A 179 -15.62 2.33 -5.92
N SER A 180 -15.90 1.15 -5.35
CA SER A 180 -17.07 0.94 -4.49
C SER A 180 -17.11 1.89 -3.29
N TRP A 181 -15.94 2.42 -2.87
CA TRP A 181 -15.85 3.40 -1.80
C TRP A 181 -15.54 4.80 -2.32
N MET A 182 -14.57 4.96 -3.23
CA MET A 182 -14.13 6.26 -3.76
C MET A 182 -15.19 6.92 -4.64
N GLY A 183 -16.06 6.14 -5.29
CA GLY A 183 -17.15 6.62 -6.15
C GLY A 183 -18.52 6.68 -5.46
N ASP A 184 -18.58 6.43 -4.15
CA ASP A 184 -19.85 6.38 -3.41
C ASP A 184 -20.42 7.80 -3.18
N ALA A 185 -21.46 8.14 -3.94
CA ALA A 185 -22.14 9.43 -3.87
C ALA A 185 -22.85 9.70 -2.53
N SER A 186 -23.04 8.68 -1.68
CA SER A 186 -23.53 8.88 -0.31
C SER A 186 -22.44 9.40 0.64
N ARG A 187 -21.17 9.22 0.27
CA ARG A 187 -19.98 9.59 1.07
C ARG A 187 -19.31 10.85 0.56
N PHE A 188 -19.28 11.02 -0.76
CA PHE A 188 -18.51 12.07 -1.41
C PHE A 188 -19.40 12.97 -2.26
N PRO A 189 -19.09 14.28 -2.37
CA PRO A 189 -19.79 15.19 -3.24
C PRO A 189 -19.71 14.75 -4.71
N ALA A 190 -20.73 15.14 -5.51
CA ALA A 190 -20.81 14.80 -6.93
C ALA A 190 -19.54 15.17 -7.71
N ARG A 191 -18.94 16.34 -7.41
CA ARG A 191 -17.68 16.78 -8.02
C ARG A 191 -16.52 15.81 -7.74
N TRP A 192 -16.43 15.27 -6.51
CA TRP A 192 -15.42 14.26 -6.18
C TRP A 192 -15.62 12.99 -7.00
N CYS A 193 -16.87 12.46 -7.02
CA CYS A 193 -17.18 11.23 -7.76
C CYS A 193 -16.91 11.40 -9.27
N GLN A 194 -17.23 12.57 -9.83
CA GLN A 194 -16.91 12.90 -11.21
C GLN A 194 -15.40 12.91 -11.43
N SER A 195 -14.63 13.64 -10.61
CA SER A 195 -13.16 13.69 -10.72
C SER A 195 -12.51 12.31 -10.54
N ALA A 196 -13.09 11.44 -9.68
CA ALA A 196 -12.60 10.07 -9.50
C ALA A 196 -12.77 9.24 -10.78
N ASN A 197 -13.95 9.32 -11.42
CA ASN A 197 -14.19 8.63 -12.68
C ASN A 197 -13.29 9.17 -13.81
N GLU A 198 -13.17 10.48 -13.95
CA GLU A 198 -12.30 11.11 -14.97
C GLU A 198 -10.83 10.70 -14.78
N THR A 199 -10.37 10.64 -13.54
CA THR A 199 -8.99 10.20 -13.22
C THR A 199 -8.77 8.72 -13.54
N LEU A 200 -9.76 7.88 -13.26
CA LEU A 200 -9.72 6.46 -13.61
C LEU A 200 -9.65 6.26 -15.13
N GLU A 201 -10.48 6.95 -15.90
CA GLU A 201 -10.47 6.90 -17.38
C GLU A 201 -9.12 7.39 -17.94
N ARG A 202 -8.59 8.47 -17.39
CA ARG A 202 -7.26 8.97 -17.78
C ARG A 202 -6.15 7.96 -17.47
N ALA A 203 -6.17 7.32 -16.30
CA ALA A 203 -5.20 6.29 -15.94
C ALA A 203 -5.26 5.09 -16.90
N ARG A 204 -6.47 4.66 -17.29
CA ARG A 204 -6.67 3.60 -18.30
C ARG A 204 -6.14 3.99 -19.68
N ALA A 205 -6.38 5.24 -20.10
CA ALA A 205 -5.85 5.74 -21.37
C ALA A 205 -4.32 5.71 -21.39
N ILE A 206 -3.65 6.15 -20.32
CA ILE A 206 -2.19 6.09 -20.18
C ILE A 206 -1.70 4.64 -20.25
N ALA A 207 -2.28 3.74 -19.47
CA ALA A 207 -1.89 2.33 -19.46
C ALA A 207 -2.05 1.65 -20.83
N ALA A 208 -3.11 1.99 -21.58
CA ALA A 208 -3.33 1.46 -22.93
C ALA A 208 -2.28 1.97 -23.93
N GLN A 209 -1.86 3.23 -23.84
CA GLN A 209 -0.81 3.82 -24.69
C GLN A 209 0.56 3.19 -24.40
N THR A 210 0.91 2.99 -23.12
CA THR A 210 2.18 2.38 -22.72
C THR A 210 2.31 0.93 -23.20
N LYS A 211 1.19 0.19 -23.31
CA LYS A 211 1.19 -1.18 -23.84
C LYS A 211 1.37 -1.26 -25.37
N ALA A 212 1.02 -0.19 -26.07
CA ALA A 212 1.03 -0.16 -27.55
C ALA A 212 2.38 0.30 -28.14
N GLY A 213 3.27 0.90 -27.35
CA GLY A 213 4.61 1.35 -27.72
C GLY A 213 5.69 0.39 -27.27
#